data_380611efbd0acae920e2b7830837bbe4
#
_entry.id   380611efbd0acae920e2b7830837bbe4
#
_cell.length_a   1.000
_cell.length_b   1.000
_cell.length_c   1.000
_cell.angle_alpha   90.00
_cell.angle_beta   90.00
_cell.angle_gamma   90.00
#
_symmetry.space_group_name_H-M   'P 1'
#
loop_
_entity.id
_entity.type
_entity.pdbx_description
1 polymer ?
#
loop_
_entity_poly.entity_id
_entity_poly.type
_entity_poly.pdbx_seq_one_letter_code
_entity_poly.pdbx_strand_id
1 'polypeptide(L)'
;MQIKPFEDRYRDDLIFMVLEAKDALGRVPHINDDLLEIQKSYFDKGDRFWIAVDENDRVIGCVGYNRIEHTNEAFLHRLYVKASMKHLGIGTALLKEAETAMRQNGIAVARVHLGEPAEQWFESYAFYPKHGYRLYAPRDMLKELKG
;
A
#
# COMPACT_ATOMS: atom_id res chain seq x y z
N MET A 1 -17.39 -4.31 2.03
CA MET A 1 -15.93 -4.39 1.85
C MET A 1 -15.30 -5.13 3.02
N GLN A 2 -14.34 -6.00 2.73
CA GLN A 2 -13.58 -6.70 3.76
C GLN A 2 -12.10 -6.53 3.48
N ILE A 3 -11.31 -6.20 4.53
CA ILE A 3 -9.86 -6.16 4.44
C ILE A 3 -9.33 -7.44 5.08
N LYS A 4 -8.46 -8.14 4.39
CA LYS A 4 -7.92 -9.43 4.83
C LYS A 4 -6.49 -9.61 4.35
N PRO A 5 -5.71 -10.48 5.00
CA PRO A 5 -4.38 -10.82 4.50
C PRO A 5 -4.46 -11.39 3.09
N PHE A 6 -3.45 -11.10 2.29
CA PHE A 6 -3.38 -11.62 0.92
C PHE A 6 -3.28 -13.17 0.92
N GLU A 7 -3.95 -13.78 -0.06
CA GLU A 7 -3.86 -15.21 -0.35
C GLU A 7 -3.60 -15.40 -1.85
N ASP A 8 -2.85 -16.42 -2.21
CA ASP A 8 -2.43 -16.64 -3.61
C ASP A 8 -3.57 -16.71 -4.62
N ARG A 9 -4.76 -17.15 -4.20
CA ARG A 9 -5.92 -17.22 -5.10
C ARG A 9 -6.36 -15.86 -5.62
N TYR A 10 -5.92 -14.78 -5.00
CA TYR A 10 -6.25 -13.41 -5.42
C TYR A 10 -5.18 -12.78 -6.32
N ARG A 11 -4.09 -13.49 -6.59
CA ARG A 11 -2.92 -12.93 -7.28
C ARG A 11 -3.27 -12.26 -8.61
N ASP A 12 -3.95 -12.99 -9.48
CA ASP A 12 -4.24 -12.47 -10.83
C ASP A 12 -5.22 -11.30 -10.80
N ASP A 13 -6.23 -11.37 -9.92
CA ASP A 13 -7.18 -10.27 -9.75
C ASP A 13 -6.50 -9.02 -9.16
N LEU A 14 -5.58 -9.23 -8.22
CA LEU A 14 -4.76 -8.14 -7.67
C LEU A 14 -3.93 -7.47 -8.76
N ILE A 15 -3.24 -8.25 -9.57
CA ILE A 15 -2.39 -7.74 -10.67
C ILE A 15 -3.24 -6.92 -11.63
N PHE A 16 -4.40 -7.44 -12.03
CA PHE A 16 -5.31 -6.72 -12.92
C PHE A 16 -5.74 -5.39 -12.32
N MET A 17 -6.14 -5.38 -11.05
CA MET A 17 -6.54 -4.16 -10.35
C MET A 17 -5.43 -3.12 -10.32
N VAL A 18 -4.20 -3.54 -10.01
CA VAL A 18 -3.04 -2.62 -9.95
C VAL A 18 -2.73 -2.01 -11.32
N LEU A 19 -2.73 -2.83 -12.37
CA LEU A 19 -2.48 -2.35 -13.73
C LEU A 19 -3.55 -1.35 -14.17
N GLU A 20 -4.81 -1.63 -13.88
CA GLU A 20 -5.92 -0.73 -14.18
C GLU A 20 -5.79 0.59 -13.42
N ALA A 21 -5.41 0.53 -12.13
CA ALA A 21 -5.22 1.71 -11.32
C ALA A 21 -4.07 2.59 -11.84
N LYS A 22 -2.98 1.98 -12.27
CA LYS A 22 -1.84 2.71 -12.87
C LYS A 22 -2.24 3.38 -14.18
N ASP A 23 -2.95 2.65 -15.04
CA ASP A 23 -3.41 3.17 -16.33
C ASP A 23 -4.31 4.40 -16.13
N ALA A 24 -5.21 4.35 -15.17
CA ALA A 24 -6.11 5.46 -14.87
C ALA A 24 -5.37 6.72 -14.39
N LEU A 25 -4.14 6.58 -13.86
CA LEU A 25 -3.30 7.69 -13.42
C LEU A 25 -2.36 8.17 -14.54
N GLY A 26 -2.45 7.60 -15.74
CA GLY A 26 -1.59 7.96 -16.86
C GLY A 26 -0.19 7.36 -16.76
N ARG A 27 0.03 6.40 -15.86
CA ARG A 27 1.30 5.70 -15.73
C ARG A 27 1.39 4.59 -16.76
N VAL A 28 2.62 4.28 -17.20
CA VAL A 28 2.84 3.12 -18.08
C VAL A 28 2.45 1.86 -17.32
N PRO A 29 1.56 1.01 -17.87
CA PRO A 29 1.19 -0.24 -17.22
C PRO A 29 2.41 -1.14 -17.06
N HIS A 30 2.85 -1.32 -15.84
CA HIS A 30 3.99 -2.14 -15.47
C HIS A 30 3.73 -2.75 -14.10
N ILE A 31 3.92 -4.05 -13.98
CA ILE A 31 3.74 -4.70 -12.69
C ILE A 31 5.09 -4.77 -11.95
N ASN A 32 5.06 -4.42 -10.67
CA ASN A 32 6.24 -4.54 -9.81
C ASN A 32 6.47 -6.01 -9.49
N ASP A 33 7.72 -6.46 -9.57
CA ASP A 33 8.08 -7.88 -9.42
C ASP A 33 7.62 -8.47 -8.09
N ASP A 34 7.62 -7.70 -7.01
CA ASP A 34 7.18 -8.16 -5.70
C ASP A 34 5.70 -8.58 -5.69
N LEU A 35 4.86 -7.99 -6.55
CA LEU A 35 3.46 -8.36 -6.67
C LEU A 35 3.23 -9.69 -7.36
N LEU A 36 4.24 -10.20 -8.06
CA LEU A 36 4.18 -11.53 -8.68
C LEU A 36 4.44 -12.63 -7.66
N GLU A 37 5.12 -12.32 -6.55
CA GLU A 37 5.52 -13.29 -5.53
C GLU A 37 5.34 -12.68 -4.14
N ILE A 38 4.11 -12.39 -3.75
CA ILE A 38 3.81 -11.69 -2.48
C ILE A 38 4.23 -12.53 -1.27
N GLN A 39 4.01 -13.84 -1.30
CA GLN A 39 4.43 -14.70 -0.19
C GLN A 39 5.93 -14.52 0.09
N LYS A 40 6.75 -14.62 -0.95
CA LYS A 40 8.19 -14.52 -0.85
C LYS A 40 8.66 -13.11 -0.50
N SER A 41 8.01 -12.10 -1.09
CA SER A 41 8.45 -10.71 -0.96
C SER A 41 7.99 -10.04 0.33
N TYR A 42 6.97 -10.59 0.98
CA TYR A 42 6.39 -10.02 2.20
C TYR A 42 6.34 -11.04 3.34
N PHE A 43 5.51 -12.07 3.24
CA PHE A 43 5.26 -12.98 4.36
C PHE A 43 6.50 -13.78 4.78
N ASP A 44 7.27 -14.26 3.83
CA ASP A 44 8.49 -15.05 4.14
C ASP A 44 9.57 -14.21 4.84
N LYS A 45 9.49 -12.90 4.71
CA LYS A 45 10.39 -11.96 5.40
C LYS A 45 9.86 -11.51 6.77
N GLY A 46 8.69 -12.01 7.18
CA GLY A 46 8.03 -11.55 8.39
C GLY A 46 7.23 -10.27 8.21
N ASP A 47 7.11 -9.79 6.97
CA ASP A 47 6.34 -8.60 6.63
C ASP A 47 4.90 -8.96 6.28
N ARG A 48 4.09 -7.98 5.92
CA ARG A 48 2.64 -8.18 5.75
C ARG A 48 2.15 -7.56 4.45
N PHE A 49 1.04 -8.11 3.94
CA PHE A 49 0.35 -7.59 2.77
C PHE A 49 -1.15 -7.87 2.89
N TRP A 50 -1.98 -6.87 2.62
CA TRP A 50 -3.45 -6.98 2.70
C TRP A 50 -4.10 -6.64 1.38
N ILE A 51 -5.30 -7.19 1.22
CA ILE A 51 -6.21 -6.81 0.13
C ILE A 51 -7.54 -6.37 0.73
N ALA A 52 -8.23 -5.50 0.00
CA ALA A 52 -9.63 -5.20 0.23
C ALA A 52 -10.42 -5.91 -0.87
N VAL A 53 -11.50 -6.58 -0.49
CA VAL A 53 -12.38 -7.27 -1.44
C VAL A 53 -13.80 -6.76 -1.30
N ASP A 54 -14.56 -6.78 -2.40
CA ASP A 54 -15.97 -6.41 -2.40
C ASP A 54 -16.85 -7.62 -2.10
N GLU A 55 -18.17 -7.43 -2.17
CA GLU A 55 -19.14 -8.51 -1.90
C GLU A 55 -19.09 -9.65 -2.93
N ASN A 56 -18.47 -9.42 -4.09
CA ASN A 56 -18.28 -10.44 -5.13
C ASN A 56 -16.91 -11.10 -5.04
N ASP A 57 -16.20 -10.89 -3.93
CA ASP A 57 -14.87 -11.45 -3.68
C ASP A 57 -13.81 -10.97 -4.68
N ARG A 58 -14.01 -9.76 -5.25
CA ARG A 58 -13.06 -9.16 -6.18
C ARG A 58 -12.15 -8.17 -5.46
N VAL A 59 -10.89 -8.12 -5.86
CA VAL A 59 -9.90 -7.22 -5.25
C VAL A 59 -10.17 -5.78 -5.68
N ILE A 60 -10.37 -4.90 -4.69
CA ILE A 60 -10.63 -3.48 -4.91
C ILE A 60 -9.57 -2.58 -4.30
N GLY A 61 -8.58 -3.14 -3.62
CA GLY A 61 -7.46 -2.38 -3.07
C GLY A 61 -6.43 -3.29 -2.46
N CYS A 62 -5.26 -2.74 -2.19
CA CYS A 62 -4.16 -3.48 -1.55
C CYS A 62 -3.21 -2.54 -0.84
N VAL A 63 -2.40 -3.09 0.07
CA VAL A 63 -1.29 -2.41 0.72
C VAL A 63 -0.38 -3.45 1.37
N GLY A 64 0.90 -3.16 1.40
CA GLY A 64 1.87 -3.96 2.13
C GLY A 64 2.86 -3.09 2.88
N TYR A 65 3.68 -3.70 3.71
CA TYR A 65 4.85 -3.02 4.28
C TYR A 65 6.03 -3.98 4.32
N ASN A 66 7.23 -3.39 4.22
CA ASN A 66 8.48 -4.10 4.43
C ASN A 66 9.27 -3.39 5.52
N ARG A 67 9.67 -4.13 6.54
CA ARG A 67 10.53 -3.59 7.60
C ARG A 67 11.91 -3.30 7.03
N ILE A 68 12.49 -2.18 7.46
CA ILE A 68 13.89 -1.87 7.16
C ILE A 68 14.74 -2.68 8.13
N GLU A 69 15.63 -3.53 7.62
CA GLU A 69 16.44 -4.44 8.43
C GLU A 69 17.16 -3.72 9.56
N HIS A 70 17.17 -4.34 10.72
CA HIS A 70 17.86 -3.86 11.93
C HIS A 70 17.32 -2.52 12.45
N THR A 71 16.06 -2.19 12.12
CA THR A 71 15.42 -0.96 12.61
C THR A 71 14.01 -1.26 13.11
N ASN A 72 13.41 -0.26 13.76
CA ASN A 72 11.99 -0.28 14.11
C ASN A 72 11.16 0.54 13.12
N GLU A 73 11.59 0.61 11.87
CA GLU A 73 10.93 1.37 10.80
C GLU A 73 10.54 0.46 9.66
N ALA A 74 9.54 0.87 8.88
CA ALA A 74 9.10 0.11 7.72
C ALA A 74 8.60 1.04 6.62
N PHE A 75 8.76 0.59 5.37
CA PHE A 75 8.15 1.26 4.23
C PHE A 75 6.77 0.68 3.94
N LEU A 76 5.79 1.55 3.79
CA LEU A 76 4.52 1.20 3.18
C LEU A 76 4.74 1.06 1.67
N HIS A 77 4.24 -0.03 1.11
CA HIS A 77 4.39 -0.32 -0.31
C HIS A 77 3.04 -0.68 -0.93
N ARG A 78 2.88 -0.31 -2.18
CA ARG A 78 1.80 -0.81 -3.05
C ARG A 78 0.40 -0.50 -2.51
N LEU A 79 0.19 0.71 -1.99
CA LEU A 79 -1.16 1.15 -1.65
C LEU A 79 -1.87 1.54 -2.95
N TYR A 80 -2.78 0.70 -3.39
CA TYR A 80 -3.58 0.94 -4.58
C TYR A 80 -5.06 0.75 -4.27
N VAL A 81 -5.90 1.52 -4.95
CA VAL A 81 -7.36 1.38 -4.89
C VAL A 81 -7.86 1.29 -6.33
N LYS A 82 -8.82 0.39 -6.57
CA LYS A 82 -9.43 0.21 -7.88
C LYS A 82 -9.92 1.56 -8.42
N ALA A 83 -9.60 1.84 -9.69
CA ALA A 83 -9.88 3.16 -10.29
C ALA A 83 -11.35 3.58 -10.17
N SER A 84 -12.28 2.65 -10.32
CA SER A 84 -13.72 2.95 -10.23
C SER A 84 -14.22 3.09 -8.78
N MET A 85 -13.38 2.83 -7.79
CA MET A 85 -13.75 2.80 -6.36
C MET A 85 -13.04 3.87 -5.55
N LYS A 86 -12.52 4.90 -6.21
CA LYS A 86 -11.83 6.01 -5.54
C LYS A 86 -12.79 6.84 -4.68
N HIS A 87 -12.23 7.48 -3.66
CA HIS A 87 -12.94 8.40 -2.75
C HIS A 87 -14.05 7.75 -1.92
N LEU A 88 -13.98 6.42 -1.72
CA LEU A 88 -14.92 5.68 -0.89
C LEU A 88 -14.33 5.26 0.46
N GLY A 89 -13.13 5.77 0.79
CA GLY A 89 -12.48 5.47 2.06
C GLY A 89 -11.69 4.16 2.09
N ILE A 90 -11.55 3.46 0.96
CA ILE A 90 -10.83 2.18 0.89
C ILE A 90 -9.36 2.36 1.22
N GLY A 91 -8.72 3.36 0.62
CA GLY A 91 -7.30 3.67 0.89
C GLY A 91 -7.05 4.00 2.35
N THR A 92 -7.92 4.77 2.97
CA THR A 92 -7.83 5.11 4.39
C THR A 92 -7.96 3.88 5.26
N ALA A 93 -8.90 2.98 4.94
CA ALA A 93 -9.11 1.74 5.70
C ALA A 93 -7.89 0.81 5.59
N LEU A 94 -7.32 0.69 4.39
CA LEU A 94 -6.11 -0.11 4.17
C LEU A 94 -4.92 0.47 4.94
N LEU A 95 -4.72 1.79 4.89
CA LEU A 95 -3.64 2.45 5.61
C LEU A 95 -3.77 2.22 7.12
N LYS A 96 -4.96 2.35 7.68
CA LYS A 96 -5.20 2.11 9.11
C LYS A 96 -4.90 0.67 9.50
N GLU A 97 -5.29 -0.29 8.67
CA GLU A 97 -4.99 -1.70 8.92
C GLU A 97 -3.48 -1.94 8.97
N ALA A 98 -2.75 -1.39 8.00
CA ALA A 98 -1.29 -1.53 7.95
C ALA A 98 -0.64 -0.86 9.16
N GLU A 99 -1.04 0.35 9.52
CA GLU A 99 -0.49 1.06 10.68
C GLU A 99 -0.75 0.33 12.00
N THR A 100 -1.94 -0.24 12.15
CA THR A 100 -2.28 -1.02 13.34
C THR A 100 -1.37 -2.23 13.46
N ALA A 101 -1.18 -2.97 12.36
CA ALA A 101 -0.29 -4.13 12.36
C ALA A 101 1.17 -3.73 12.61
N MET A 102 1.62 -2.61 12.06
CA MET A 102 2.96 -2.08 12.32
C MET A 102 3.17 -1.83 13.81
N ARG A 103 2.22 -1.15 14.46
CA ARG A 103 2.30 -0.89 15.91
C ARG A 103 2.37 -2.19 16.70
N GLN A 104 1.54 -3.15 16.35
CA GLN A 104 1.52 -4.47 17.02
C GLN A 104 2.83 -5.23 16.85
N ASN A 105 3.58 -4.95 15.79
CA ASN A 105 4.84 -5.62 15.49
C ASN A 105 6.07 -4.77 15.87
N GLY A 106 5.89 -3.74 16.69
CA GLY A 106 6.99 -2.94 17.22
C GLY A 106 7.59 -1.96 16.24
N ILE A 107 6.89 -1.63 15.16
CA ILE A 107 7.34 -0.64 14.18
C ILE A 107 6.89 0.74 14.68
N ALA A 108 7.85 1.64 14.86
CA ALA A 108 7.61 2.97 15.42
C ALA A 108 7.49 4.06 14.35
N VAL A 109 8.00 3.82 13.15
CA VAL A 109 7.98 4.81 12.07
C VAL A 109 7.53 4.15 10.77
N ALA A 110 6.50 4.71 10.14
CA ALA A 110 6.06 4.33 8.80
C ALA A 110 6.64 5.33 7.81
N ARG A 111 7.28 4.84 6.76
CA ARG A 111 7.84 5.66 5.69
C ARG A 111 7.13 5.36 4.38
N VAL A 112 7.04 6.37 3.51
CA VAL A 112 6.57 6.21 2.13
C VAL A 112 7.55 6.88 1.19
N HIS A 113 7.83 6.20 0.09
CA HIS A 113 8.61 6.75 -1.01
C HIS A 113 7.65 7.01 -2.17
N LEU A 114 7.55 8.28 -2.57
CA LEU A 114 6.62 8.69 -3.62
C LEU A 114 7.30 8.67 -4.98
N GLY A 115 6.51 8.39 -6.02
CA GLY A 115 7.05 8.28 -7.37
C GLY A 115 7.20 9.61 -8.10
N GLU A 116 7.83 9.55 -9.25
CA GLU A 116 8.01 10.67 -10.17
C GLU A 116 7.42 10.31 -11.54
N PRO A 117 6.95 11.30 -12.32
CA PRO A 117 6.80 12.72 -11.95
C PRO A 117 5.63 12.94 -10.97
N ALA A 118 5.71 14.01 -10.19
CA ALA A 118 4.70 14.30 -9.18
C ALA A 118 3.28 14.41 -9.77
N GLU A 119 3.16 14.85 -11.01
CA GLU A 119 1.87 14.99 -11.70
C GLU A 119 1.14 13.65 -11.83
N GLN A 120 1.87 12.53 -11.95
CA GLN A 120 1.29 11.19 -12.04
C GLN A 120 1.09 10.56 -10.66
N TRP A 121 1.59 11.22 -9.60
CA TRP A 121 1.51 10.74 -8.22
C TRP A 121 0.77 11.72 -7.31
N PHE A 122 0.03 12.68 -7.92
CA PHE A 122 -0.63 13.74 -7.17
C PHE A 122 -1.55 13.23 -6.07
N GLU A 123 -2.22 12.10 -6.29
CA GLU A 123 -3.09 11.51 -5.29
C GLU A 123 -2.32 11.12 -4.03
N SER A 124 -1.14 10.50 -4.20
CA SER A 124 -0.29 10.11 -3.07
C SER A 124 0.23 11.33 -2.32
N TYR A 125 0.69 12.36 -3.03
CA TYR A 125 1.16 13.60 -2.42
C TYR A 125 0.07 14.32 -1.63
N ALA A 126 -1.19 14.16 -2.00
CA ALA A 126 -2.33 14.73 -1.29
C ALA A 126 -2.82 13.83 -0.16
N PHE A 127 -2.78 12.51 -0.36
CA PHE A 127 -3.36 11.52 0.55
C PHE A 127 -2.58 11.41 1.87
N TYR A 128 -1.26 11.21 1.79
CA TYR A 128 -0.48 10.92 2.99
C TYR A 128 -0.44 12.07 4.00
N PRO A 129 -0.30 13.35 3.60
CA PRO A 129 -0.35 14.43 4.58
C PRO A 129 -1.65 14.48 5.37
N LYS A 130 -2.78 14.12 4.77
CA LYS A 130 -4.07 14.08 5.46
C LYS A 130 -4.09 13.03 6.59
N HIS A 131 -3.19 12.06 6.53
CA HIS A 131 -3.10 10.97 7.51
C HIS A 131 -1.91 11.10 8.44
N GLY A 132 -1.31 12.28 8.51
CA GLY A 132 -0.26 12.58 9.47
C GLY A 132 1.16 12.36 8.96
N TYR A 133 1.33 12.10 7.69
CA TYR A 133 2.66 11.96 7.09
C TYR A 133 3.22 13.32 6.73
N ARG A 134 4.54 13.50 6.89
CA ARG A 134 5.22 14.74 6.55
C ARG A 134 6.44 14.46 5.67
N LEU A 135 6.76 15.39 4.77
CA LEU A 135 7.95 15.31 3.94
C LEU A 135 9.21 15.51 4.79
N TYR A 136 10.22 14.68 4.57
CA TYR A 136 11.55 14.86 5.12
C TYR A 136 12.61 14.93 4.01
N ALA A 137 12.23 14.60 2.78
CA ALA A 137 13.03 14.74 1.56
C ALA A 137 12.05 14.91 0.39
N PRO A 138 12.51 15.31 -0.81
CA PRO A 138 11.60 15.69 -1.91
C PRO A 138 10.53 14.66 -2.28
N ARG A 139 10.80 13.37 -2.07
CA ARG A 139 9.86 12.29 -2.44
C ARG A 139 9.58 11.34 -1.30
N ASP A 140 9.98 11.70 -0.10
CA ASP A 140 9.92 10.81 1.05
C ASP A 140 9.12 11.43 2.18
N MET A 141 8.16 10.68 2.70
CA MET A 141 7.35 11.08 3.83
C MET A 141 7.48 10.06 4.94
N LEU A 142 7.24 10.50 6.18
CA LEU A 142 7.21 9.61 7.33
C LEU A 142 6.12 10.02 8.31
N LYS A 143 5.73 9.05 9.14
CA LYS A 143 4.83 9.25 10.26
C LYS A 143 5.33 8.45 11.44
N GLU A 144 5.42 9.08 12.61
CA GLU A 144 5.72 8.39 13.85
C GLU A 144 4.44 7.70 14.34
N LEU A 145 4.54 6.39 14.57
CA LEU A 145 3.41 5.58 15.02
C LEU A 145 3.44 5.49 16.54
N LYS A 146 2.49 6.17 17.18
CA LYS A 146 2.36 6.10 18.63
C LYS A 146 1.56 4.88 19.00
N GLY A 147 2.14 4.08 19.86
CA GLY A 147 1.56 2.81 20.29
C GLY A 147 0.44 2.93 21.27
#